data_3d2e05063b1061aead422239ff92dbc6
#
_entry.id   3d2e05063b1061aead422239ff92dbc6
#
_cell.length_a   1.000
_cell.length_b   1.000
_cell.length_c   1.000
_cell.angle_alpha   90.00
_cell.angle_beta   90.00
_cell.angle_gamma   90.00
#
_symmetry.space_group_name_H-M   'P 1'
#
loop_
_entity.id
_entity.type
_entity.pdbx_description
1 polymer ?
#
loop_
_entity_poly.entity_id
_entity_poly.type
_entity_poly.pdbx_seq_one_letter_code
_entity_poly.pdbx_strand_id
1 'polypeptide(L)'
;MVRLAPHLVKPLPMIVPAFDGERPDRRLGVGLNLYDVMAVDKLRGRRKRDGQQDGDDFGGDWSPERHRIIEGDEVIERAPALAAREPTGGYLFYDCQTDDSRLVLTALEEAERFGAVVANRVDAVELVEKNGRAVGITARDVESGEQFVLNAANVVNATGVWADRLRPAELHDDAGLPKIRPSRGTHITLRNEDLPLNDGVIVPAGEGRSIFALPWLGSTLVGTTDNNYDETDLDHIKPADADIDYLLDATNSFFATSLTAADISGAFAGVRPLIATGDPKKSVDISRRAELYETGSGMITITGGKLTTWRRMAKMAVDRIVERDARDAPCRTEEIPLGQAIDAAQLPRVEGLPEEAYEQLAGRYGYRARDVLAVAAESGELAQPIVESGPLDLLAEVVFSARHEQARSVGDALLRRSRVALLAASEVAGEDRLVARRVAQAMATELGWDAARVDAEVDGFLDEAEAEGIVAHSSSAA
;
A
#
# COMPACT_ATOMS: atom_id res chain seq x y z
N MET A 1 -2.24 14.24 4.39
CA MET A 1 -3.00 12.98 4.44
C MET A 1 -3.58 12.70 5.83
N VAL A 2 -2.84 12.81 6.89
CA VAL A 2 -3.37 12.60 8.27
C VAL A 2 -4.70 13.34 8.52
N ARG A 3 -4.83 14.59 8.07
CA ARG A 3 -6.09 15.36 8.19
C ARG A 3 -7.21 14.87 7.26
N LEU A 4 -6.88 14.36 6.05
CA LEU A 4 -7.89 13.95 5.07
C LEU A 4 -8.38 12.52 5.28
N ALA A 5 -7.55 11.66 5.86
CA ALA A 5 -7.86 10.26 6.16
C ALA A 5 -7.27 9.85 7.51
N PRO A 6 -7.72 10.43 8.65
CA PRO A 6 -7.11 10.20 9.96
C PRO A 6 -7.25 8.75 10.46
N HIS A 7 -8.23 8.01 9.98
CA HIS A 7 -8.39 6.58 10.29
C HIS A 7 -7.41 5.70 9.52
N LEU A 8 -6.96 6.10 8.32
CA LEU A 8 -6.06 5.33 7.46
C LEU A 8 -4.59 5.74 7.60
N VAL A 9 -4.32 7.04 7.73
CA VAL A 9 -2.96 7.58 7.76
C VAL A 9 -2.62 7.97 9.20
N LYS A 10 -1.85 7.13 9.87
CA LYS A 10 -1.50 7.29 11.28
C LYS A 10 -0.05 7.72 11.41
N PRO A 11 0.27 8.57 12.40
CA PRO A 11 1.66 8.81 12.80
C PRO A 11 2.34 7.52 13.21
N LEU A 12 3.57 7.34 12.76
CA LEU A 12 4.42 6.22 13.14
C LEU A 12 5.71 6.78 13.77
N PRO A 13 5.91 6.59 15.09
CA PRO A 13 7.19 6.89 15.71
C PRO A 13 8.26 5.96 15.11
N MET A 14 9.44 6.52 14.85
CA MET A 14 10.57 5.82 14.25
C MET A 14 11.81 5.99 15.13
N ILE A 15 12.53 4.90 15.35
CA ILE A 15 13.71 4.86 16.21
C ILE A 15 14.96 4.56 15.36
N VAL A 16 16.02 5.31 15.65
CA VAL A 16 17.39 4.96 15.26
C VAL A 16 18.18 4.73 16.55
N PRO A 17 18.36 3.46 16.97
CA PRO A 17 19.02 3.16 18.23
C PRO A 17 20.54 3.38 18.15
N ALA A 18 21.16 3.60 19.31
CA ALA A 18 22.59 3.64 19.52
C ALA A 18 23.00 2.57 20.55
N PHE A 19 24.19 2.00 20.36
CA PHE A 19 24.72 0.88 21.15
C PHE A 19 26.13 1.20 21.67
N ASP A 20 26.69 0.31 22.49
CA ASP A 20 28.09 0.29 22.93
C ASP A 20 28.54 1.57 23.68
N GLY A 21 27.63 2.23 24.37
CA GLY A 21 27.91 3.48 25.08
C GLY A 21 28.09 4.70 24.18
N GLU A 22 27.86 4.55 22.88
CA GLU A 22 27.88 5.65 21.91
C GLU A 22 26.64 6.54 22.08
N ARG A 23 26.83 7.82 21.84
CA ARG A 23 25.72 8.76 21.70
C ARG A 23 25.18 8.67 20.27
N PRO A 24 23.86 8.88 20.07
CA PRO A 24 23.28 8.92 18.73
C PRO A 24 24.05 9.86 17.79
N ASP A 25 24.27 9.43 16.54
CA ASP A 25 25.12 10.14 15.57
C ASP A 25 24.63 11.59 15.35
N ARG A 26 25.49 12.57 15.66
CA ARG A 26 25.20 14.00 15.51
C ARG A 26 24.88 14.40 14.05
N ARG A 27 25.43 13.68 13.05
CA ARG A 27 25.13 13.97 11.63
C ARG A 27 23.69 13.64 11.31
N LEU A 28 23.19 12.53 11.84
CA LEU A 28 21.78 12.17 11.73
C LEU A 28 20.90 13.22 12.42
N GLY A 29 21.27 13.69 13.62
CA GLY A 29 20.57 14.77 14.31
C GLY A 29 20.46 16.07 13.49
N VAL A 30 21.50 16.44 12.75
CA VAL A 30 21.45 17.58 11.81
C VAL A 30 20.46 17.33 10.69
N GLY A 31 20.45 16.12 10.11
CA GLY A 31 19.48 15.73 9.09
C GLY A 31 18.04 15.77 9.59
N LEU A 32 17.78 15.25 10.78
CA LEU A 32 16.47 15.27 11.41
C LEU A 32 15.99 16.70 11.77
N ASN A 33 16.90 17.59 12.21
CA ASN A 33 16.59 19.01 12.39
C ASN A 33 16.11 19.67 11.08
N LEU A 34 16.78 19.36 9.97
CA LEU A 34 16.36 19.88 8.67
C LEU A 34 14.99 19.33 8.22
N TYR A 35 14.75 18.06 8.51
CA TYR A 35 13.46 17.39 8.27
C TYR A 35 12.33 18.06 9.07
N ASP A 36 12.53 18.29 10.38
CA ASP A 36 11.56 18.97 11.23
C ASP A 36 11.25 20.39 10.76
N VAL A 37 12.29 21.17 10.39
CA VAL A 37 12.10 22.53 9.87
C VAL A 37 11.26 22.51 8.60
N MET A 38 11.52 21.58 7.68
CA MET A 38 10.71 21.45 6.46
C MET A 38 9.27 21.04 6.74
N ALA A 39 9.04 20.20 7.76
CA ALA A 39 7.70 19.78 8.17
C ALA A 39 6.92 20.96 8.80
N VAL A 40 7.54 21.71 9.70
CA VAL A 40 6.92 22.85 10.41
C VAL A 40 6.64 24.04 9.48
N ASP A 41 7.52 24.33 8.54
CA ASP A 41 7.37 25.49 7.64
C ASP A 41 6.15 25.33 6.70
N LYS A 42 5.86 24.12 6.29
CA LYS A 42 4.63 23.79 5.53
C LYS A 42 3.36 24.05 6.33
N LEU A 43 3.39 23.87 7.64
CA LEU A 43 2.26 24.12 8.54
C LEU A 43 2.10 25.63 8.84
N ARG A 44 3.20 26.36 9.04
CA ARG A 44 3.16 27.81 9.28
C ARG A 44 2.73 28.64 8.08
N GLY A 45 3.12 28.25 6.87
CA GLY A 45 2.70 28.90 5.64
C GLY A 45 1.17 28.81 5.42
N ARG A 46 0.51 27.78 5.92
CA ARG A 46 -0.95 27.61 5.89
C ARG A 46 -1.69 28.44 6.94
N ARG A 47 -1.21 28.49 8.18
CA ARG A 47 -1.83 29.35 9.25
C ARG A 47 -1.89 30.83 8.87
N LYS A 48 -1.01 31.32 8.00
CA LYS A 48 -1.05 32.69 7.48
C LYS A 48 -2.05 32.93 6.34
N ARG A 49 -2.49 31.87 5.63
CA ARG A 49 -3.48 31.96 4.55
C ARG A 49 -4.92 31.85 5.03
N ASP A 50 -5.14 31.05 6.04
CA ASP A 50 -6.49 30.67 6.50
C ASP A 50 -6.94 31.52 7.67
N GLY A 51 -6.78 32.79 7.77
CA GLY A 51 -7.21 33.70 8.83
C GLY A 51 -8.54 33.35 9.57
N GLN A 52 -8.82 32.07 9.78
CA GLN A 52 -10.02 31.51 10.38
C GLN A 52 -9.74 30.95 11.77
N GLN A 53 -10.49 31.45 12.70
CA GLN A 53 -10.53 31.07 14.11
C GLN A 53 -11.01 29.63 14.32
N ASP A 54 -10.47 29.05 15.38
CA ASP A 54 -10.80 27.76 15.97
C ASP A 54 -12.28 27.48 16.05
N GLY A 55 -12.66 26.30 15.61
CA GLY A 55 -13.98 25.75 15.87
C GLY A 55 -14.40 24.63 14.94
N ASP A 56 -13.64 23.53 14.89
CA ASP A 56 -14.20 22.20 14.63
C ASP A 56 -13.15 21.14 15.00
N ASP A 57 -13.44 20.46 16.11
CA ASP A 57 -12.64 19.43 16.74
C ASP A 57 -12.84 18.10 16.00
N PHE A 58 -12.26 17.98 14.79
CA PHE A 58 -12.09 16.71 14.11
C PHE A 58 -10.65 16.25 14.27
N GLY A 59 -10.41 15.47 15.32
CA GLY A 59 -9.15 14.76 15.56
C GLY A 59 -7.97 15.71 15.76
N GLY A 60 -7.51 15.81 16.98
CA GLY A 60 -6.49 16.68 17.52
C GLY A 60 -5.43 17.16 16.53
N ASP A 61 -5.04 18.37 16.68
CA ASP A 61 -4.01 19.08 15.91
C ASP A 61 -2.70 18.26 15.91
N TRP A 62 -2.63 17.20 15.05
CA TRP A 62 -1.41 16.42 14.93
C TRP A 62 -0.37 17.27 14.21
N SER A 63 0.51 17.86 15.01
CA SER A 63 1.79 18.36 14.55
C SER A 63 2.83 17.29 14.90
N PRO A 64 3.66 16.83 13.94
CA PRO A 64 4.73 15.91 14.30
C PRO A 64 5.55 16.55 15.41
N GLU A 65 5.70 15.83 16.51
CA GLU A 65 6.64 16.22 17.53
C GLU A 65 8.03 16.31 16.91
N ARG A 66 8.86 17.21 17.41
CA ARG A 66 10.25 17.27 16.93
C ARG A 66 10.97 15.99 17.34
N HIS A 67 11.92 15.59 16.50
CA HIS A 67 12.81 14.50 16.90
C HIS A 67 13.45 14.82 18.25
N ARG A 68 13.67 13.79 19.03
CA ARG A 68 14.35 13.89 20.33
C ARG A 68 15.27 12.71 20.55
N ILE A 69 16.23 12.89 21.45
CA ILE A 69 17.05 11.78 21.95
C ILE A 69 16.25 11.09 23.06
N ILE A 70 16.27 9.77 23.04
CA ILE A 70 15.68 8.90 24.07
C ILE A 70 16.77 8.03 24.70
N GLU A 71 16.56 7.66 25.94
CA GLU A 71 17.44 6.78 26.71
C GLU A 71 17.21 5.31 26.35
N GLY A 72 18.16 4.43 26.71
CA GLY A 72 18.11 3.00 26.35
C GLY A 72 16.85 2.29 26.83
N ASP A 73 16.40 2.56 28.05
CA ASP A 73 15.17 1.97 28.61
C ASP A 73 13.93 2.35 27.76
N GLU A 74 13.83 3.62 27.30
CA GLU A 74 12.75 4.05 26.42
C GLU A 74 12.86 3.38 25.03
N VAL A 75 14.07 3.14 24.52
CA VAL A 75 14.27 2.37 23.29
C VAL A 75 13.72 0.95 23.43
N ILE A 76 13.99 0.27 24.56
CA ILE A 76 13.48 -1.09 24.83
C ILE A 76 11.96 -1.12 24.98
N GLU A 77 11.38 -0.13 25.67
CA GLU A 77 9.91 -0.01 25.81
C GLU A 77 9.23 0.09 24.44
N ARG A 78 9.82 0.87 23.51
CA ARG A 78 9.28 1.10 22.17
C ARG A 78 9.61 -0.01 21.16
N ALA A 79 10.74 -0.66 21.32
CA ALA A 79 11.22 -1.76 20.47
C ALA A 79 11.76 -2.90 21.35
N PRO A 80 10.87 -3.72 21.97
CA PRO A 80 11.30 -4.80 22.88
C PRO A 80 12.25 -5.80 22.24
N ALA A 81 12.18 -6.01 20.92
CA ALA A 81 13.12 -6.85 20.18
C ALA A 81 14.59 -6.43 20.32
N LEU A 82 14.86 -5.19 20.74
CA LEU A 82 16.24 -4.71 20.95
C LEU A 82 16.78 -4.98 22.35
N ALA A 83 16.00 -5.56 23.27
CA ALA A 83 16.42 -5.76 24.66
C ALA A 83 17.76 -6.53 24.79
N ALA A 84 17.96 -7.57 23.98
CA ALA A 84 19.20 -8.38 23.96
C ALA A 84 20.44 -7.60 23.46
N ARG A 85 20.24 -6.46 22.82
CA ARG A 85 21.30 -5.60 22.28
C ARG A 85 21.74 -4.49 23.27
N GLU A 86 21.04 -4.34 24.38
CA GLU A 86 21.33 -3.34 25.41
C GLU A 86 21.56 -1.92 24.84
N PRO A 87 20.56 -1.34 24.11
CA PRO A 87 20.73 -0.02 23.52
C PRO A 87 21.01 1.04 24.58
N THR A 88 21.93 1.95 24.30
CA THR A 88 22.33 3.03 25.22
C THR A 88 21.48 4.31 25.03
N GLY A 89 20.70 4.38 23.94
CA GLY A 89 19.82 5.47 23.60
C GLY A 89 19.44 5.43 22.13
N GLY A 90 18.83 6.51 21.62
CA GLY A 90 18.45 6.60 20.21
C GLY A 90 17.88 7.96 19.85
N TYR A 91 17.66 8.17 18.55
CA TYR A 91 16.78 9.23 18.06
C TYR A 91 15.37 8.68 17.88
N LEU A 92 14.39 9.41 18.37
CA LEU A 92 12.97 9.23 18.08
C LEU A 92 12.55 10.37 17.15
N PHE A 93 11.93 10.02 16.01
CA PHE A 93 11.32 10.97 15.08
C PHE A 93 10.01 10.38 14.54
N TYR A 94 9.29 11.11 13.71
CA TYR A 94 7.96 10.67 13.26
C TYR A 94 7.86 10.65 11.75
N ASP A 95 7.26 9.59 11.22
CA ASP A 95 6.76 9.47 9.87
C ASP A 95 5.27 9.09 9.92
N CYS A 96 4.68 8.68 8.81
CA CYS A 96 3.30 8.20 8.75
C CYS A 96 3.23 6.84 8.08
N GLN A 97 2.32 6.01 8.57
CA GLN A 97 2.00 4.71 8.01
C GLN A 97 0.57 4.68 7.49
N THR A 98 0.33 3.93 6.43
CA THR A 98 -1.01 3.65 5.89
C THR A 98 -1.05 2.26 5.25
N ASP A 99 -2.21 1.64 5.24
CA ASP A 99 -2.52 0.57 4.29
C ASP A 99 -2.80 1.20 2.93
N ASP A 100 -1.89 1.02 1.99
CA ASP A 100 -1.94 1.66 0.67
C ASP A 100 -3.12 1.20 -0.18
N SER A 101 -3.50 -0.08 -0.11
CA SER A 101 -4.69 -0.57 -0.83
C SER A 101 -5.99 0.00 -0.24
N ARG A 102 -6.11 0.09 1.08
CA ARG A 102 -7.26 0.75 1.70
C ARG A 102 -7.34 2.23 1.31
N LEU A 103 -6.20 2.90 1.26
CA LEU A 103 -6.13 4.28 0.79
C LEU A 103 -6.62 4.42 -0.66
N VAL A 104 -6.22 3.50 -1.55
CA VAL A 104 -6.69 3.47 -2.94
C VAL A 104 -8.19 3.21 -3.01
N LEU A 105 -8.71 2.20 -2.31
CA LEU A 105 -10.14 1.87 -2.30
C LEU A 105 -10.98 3.04 -1.78
N THR A 106 -10.54 3.69 -0.71
CA THR A 106 -11.23 4.87 -0.17
C THR A 106 -11.21 6.05 -1.16
N ALA A 107 -10.09 6.25 -1.89
CA ALA A 107 -10.03 7.29 -2.92
C ALA A 107 -10.96 6.98 -4.11
N LEU A 108 -11.10 5.71 -4.50
CA LEU A 108 -12.04 5.27 -5.53
C LEU A 108 -13.49 5.45 -5.10
N GLU A 109 -13.82 5.07 -3.87
CA GLU A 109 -15.16 5.29 -3.28
C GLU A 109 -15.55 6.78 -3.27
N GLU A 110 -14.62 7.65 -2.85
CA GLU A 110 -14.87 9.09 -2.91
C GLU A 110 -15.03 9.60 -4.36
N ALA A 111 -14.30 9.04 -5.32
CA ALA A 111 -14.47 9.38 -6.72
C ALA A 111 -15.86 8.97 -7.23
N GLU A 112 -16.36 7.78 -6.89
CA GLU A 112 -17.72 7.32 -7.22
C GLU A 112 -18.79 8.23 -6.60
N ARG A 113 -18.59 8.69 -5.35
CA ARG A 113 -19.46 9.65 -4.69
C ARG A 113 -19.56 10.97 -5.45
N PHE A 114 -18.51 11.36 -6.19
CA PHE A 114 -18.51 12.51 -7.09
C PHE A 114 -18.91 12.17 -8.53
N GLY A 115 -19.42 10.97 -8.79
CA GLY A 115 -19.99 10.55 -10.07
C GLY A 115 -18.98 9.90 -11.04
N ALA A 116 -17.82 9.51 -10.58
CA ALA A 116 -16.92 8.67 -11.37
C ALA A 116 -17.51 7.26 -11.51
N VAL A 117 -17.21 6.62 -12.63
CA VAL A 117 -17.46 5.18 -12.80
C VAL A 117 -16.11 4.48 -12.65
N VAL A 118 -16.04 3.57 -11.70
CA VAL A 118 -14.85 2.75 -11.43
C VAL A 118 -15.15 1.32 -11.85
N ALA A 119 -14.27 0.71 -12.63
CA ALA A 119 -14.39 -0.68 -13.05
C ALA A 119 -13.03 -1.36 -13.02
N ASN A 120 -12.94 -2.49 -12.33
CA ASN A 120 -11.81 -3.41 -12.45
C ASN A 120 -12.07 -4.44 -13.55
N ARG A 121 -11.10 -5.31 -13.85
CA ARG A 121 -11.18 -6.35 -14.90
C ARG A 121 -11.57 -5.82 -16.28
N VAL A 122 -11.25 -4.55 -16.53
CA VAL A 122 -11.40 -3.89 -17.83
C VAL A 122 -10.00 -3.47 -18.29
N ASP A 123 -9.48 -4.20 -19.25
CA ASP A 123 -8.15 -3.99 -19.82
C ASP A 123 -8.19 -2.92 -20.92
N ALA A 124 -7.31 -1.92 -20.84
CA ALA A 124 -7.15 -0.92 -21.89
C ALA A 124 -6.22 -1.47 -22.99
N VAL A 125 -6.80 -1.91 -24.10
CA VAL A 125 -6.09 -2.63 -25.16
C VAL A 125 -5.37 -1.67 -26.10
N GLU A 126 -6.07 -0.60 -26.54
CA GLU A 126 -5.58 0.28 -27.58
C GLU A 126 -6.18 1.69 -27.45
N LEU A 127 -5.40 2.70 -27.87
CA LEU A 127 -5.88 4.06 -27.98
C LEU A 127 -6.71 4.23 -29.24
N VAL A 128 -7.91 4.79 -29.14
CA VAL A 128 -8.75 5.14 -30.28
C VAL A 128 -8.43 6.57 -30.71
N GLU A 129 -7.96 6.71 -31.95
CA GLU A 129 -7.64 8.00 -32.54
C GLU A 129 -8.56 8.38 -33.70
N LYS A 130 -8.92 9.63 -33.81
CA LYS A 130 -9.67 10.21 -34.92
C LYS A 130 -9.06 11.55 -35.32
N ASN A 131 -8.66 11.68 -36.58
CA ASN A 131 -7.99 12.88 -37.11
C ASN A 131 -6.75 13.26 -36.29
N GLY A 132 -5.94 12.30 -35.86
CA GLY A 132 -4.73 12.51 -35.07
C GLY A 132 -4.98 12.94 -33.61
N ARG A 133 -6.21 12.73 -33.08
CA ARG A 133 -6.54 13.01 -31.69
C ARG A 133 -7.07 11.77 -30.99
N ALA A 134 -6.61 11.56 -29.77
CA ALA A 134 -7.16 10.54 -28.87
C ALA A 134 -8.61 10.91 -28.53
N VAL A 135 -9.53 10.00 -28.84
CA VAL A 135 -10.98 10.16 -28.62
C VAL A 135 -11.58 9.04 -27.79
N GLY A 136 -10.76 8.15 -27.26
CA GLY A 136 -11.20 7.04 -26.43
C GLY A 136 -10.18 5.92 -26.37
N ILE A 137 -10.62 4.78 -25.88
CA ILE A 137 -9.85 3.54 -25.82
C ILE A 137 -10.70 2.36 -26.31
N THR A 138 -10.08 1.36 -26.90
CA THR A 138 -10.63 0.01 -26.99
C THR A 138 -10.36 -0.69 -25.66
N ALA A 139 -11.41 -1.10 -24.99
CA ALA A 139 -11.37 -1.84 -23.74
C ALA A 139 -11.77 -3.29 -23.94
N ARG A 140 -11.29 -4.18 -23.09
CA ARG A 140 -11.63 -5.58 -23.05
C ARG A 140 -12.09 -5.98 -21.65
N ASP A 141 -13.26 -6.57 -21.56
CA ASP A 141 -13.67 -7.29 -20.37
C ASP A 141 -12.80 -8.55 -20.22
N VAL A 142 -12.08 -8.66 -19.11
CA VAL A 142 -11.13 -9.77 -18.88
C VAL A 142 -11.85 -11.09 -18.64
N GLU A 143 -13.08 -11.06 -18.10
CA GLU A 143 -13.85 -12.28 -17.81
C GLU A 143 -14.50 -12.87 -19.05
N SER A 144 -15.16 -12.04 -19.86
CA SER A 144 -15.85 -12.49 -21.09
C SER A 144 -14.96 -12.49 -22.33
N GLY A 145 -13.88 -11.72 -22.33
CA GLY A 145 -13.05 -11.46 -23.50
C GLY A 145 -13.67 -10.47 -24.51
N GLU A 146 -14.87 -9.95 -24.25
CA GLU A 146 -15.55 -9.00 -25.12
C GLU A 146 -14.79 -7.67 -25.19
N GLN A 147 -14.63 -7.16 -26.42
CA GLN A 147 -14.05 -5.84 -26.65
C GLN A 147 -15.12 -4.80 -26.97
N PHE A 148 -14.95 -3.62 -26.44
CA PHE A 148 -15.84 -2.49 -26.66
C PHE A 148 -15.07 -1.17 -26.68
N VAL A 149 -15.67 -0.13 -27.28
CA VAL A 149 -15.05 1.21 -27.36
C VAL A 149 -15.63 2.12 -26.31
N LEU A 150 -14.74 2.74 -25.53
CA LEU A 150 -15.07 3.83 -24.62
C LEU A 150 -14.64 5.16 -25.26
N ASN A 151 -15.62 6.00 -25.61
CA ASN A 151 -15.36 7.33 -26.15
C ASN A 151 -15.14 8.34 -25.02
N ALA A 152 -14.14 9.20 -25.18
CA ALA A 152 -13.79 10.21 -24.20
C ALA A 152 -13.27 11.50 -24.85
N ALA A 153 -13.52 12.64 -24.22
CA ALA A 153 -12.96 13.92 -24.65
C ALA A 153 -11.46 14.02 -24.33
N ASN A 154 -11.03 13.38 -23.25
CA ASN A 154 -9.63 13.32 -22.80
C ASN A 154 -9.31 11.89 -22.36
N VAL A 155 -8.12 11.40 -22.67
CA VAL A 155 -7.59 10.12 -22.20
C VAL A 155 -6.37 10.37 -21.33
N VAL A 156 -6.38 9.81 -20.13
CA VAL A 156 -5.25 9.87 -19.18
C VAL A 156 -4.70 8.47 -18.97
N ASN A 157 -3.45 8.27 -19.31
CA ASN A 157 -2.70 7.07 -18.99
C ASN A 157 -2.02 7.24 -17.63
N ALA A 158 -2.54 6.59 -16.60
CA ALA A 158 -2.00 6.57 -15.24
C ALA A 158 -1.69 5.13 -14.79
N THR A 159 -1.29 4.27 -15.73
CA THR A 159 -1.16 2.82 -15.55
C THR A 159 0.15 2.41 -14.85
N GLY A 160 0.89 3.36 -14.25
CA GLY A 160 2.06 3.04 -13.42
C GLY A 160 3.16 2.34 -14.21
N VAL A 161 3.55 1.15 -13.81
CA VAL A 161 4.62 0.36 -14.43
C VAL A 161 4.27 -0.08 -15.87
N TRP A 162 2.98 -0.13 -16.20
CA TRP A 162 2.49 -0.48 -17.56
C TRP A 162 2.30 0.73 -18.48
N ALA A 163 2.69 1.94 -18.08
CA ALA A 163 2.42 3.15 -18.86
C ALA A 163 3.01 3.10 -20.30
N ASP A 164 4.09 2.36 -20.50
CA ASP A 164 4.70 2.20 -21.81
C ASP A 164 3.89 1.27 -22.75
N ARG A 165 2.98 0.42 -22.23
CA ARG A 165 2.15 -0.47 -23.07
C ARG A 165 1.15 0.29 -23.96
N LEU A 166 0.64 1.44 -23.48
CA LEU A 166 -0.29 2.30 -24.24
C LEU A 166 0.43 3.41 -25.03
N ARG A 167 1.77 3.41 -25.03
CA ARG A 167 2.53 4.38 -25.80
C ARG A 167 2.38 4.06 -27.31
N PRO A 168 2.02 5.06 -28.14
CA PRO A 168 2.01 4.87 -29.58
C PRO A 168 3.35 4.35 -30.11
N ALA A 169 3.31 3.43 -31.08
CA ALA A 169 4.49 2.76 -31.60
C ALA A 169 5.55 3.73 -32.15
N GLU A 170 5.11 4.85 -32.72
CA GLU A 170 5.97 5.90 -33.27
C GLU A 170 6.83 6.58 -32.19
N LEU A 171 6.41 6.50 -30.94
CA LEU A 171 7.10 7.12 -29.80
C LEU A 171 7.96 6.12 -29.01
N HIS A 172 7.98 4.84 -29.38
CA HIS A 172 8.75 3.83 -28.63
C HIS A 172 10.26 4.09 -28.67
N ASP A 173 10.76 4.64 -29.78
CA ASP A 173 12.17 4.96 -30.00
C ASP A 173 12.51 6.44 -29.72
N ASP A 174 11.53 7.25 -29.32
CA ASP A 174 11.80 8.65 -28.96
C ASP A 174 12.62 8.73 -27.67
N ALA A 175 13.90 9.08 -27.83
CA ALA A 175 14.85 9.23 -26.71
C ALA A 175 14.49 10.41 -25.78
N GLY A 176 13.63 11.31 -26.22
CA GLY A 176 13.14 12.46 -25.41
C GLY A 176 12.05 12.06 -24.41
N LEU A 177 11.42 10.89 -24.57
CA LEU A 177 10.37 10.45 -23.67
C LEU A 177 10.93 9.58 -22.53
N PRO A 178 10.43 9.77 -21.31
CA PRO A 178 10.80 8.93 -20.17
C PRO A 178 10.46 7.48 -20.44
N LYS A 179 11.39 6.56 -20.17
CA LYS A 179 11.15 5.10 -20.18
C LYS A 179 11.07 4.60 -18.75
N ILE A 180 10.13 3.69 -18.50
CA ILE A 180 10.01 3.05 -17.20
C ILE A 180 11.08 1.99 -17.06
N ARG A 181 11.79 2.02 -15.93
CA ARG A 181 12.74 1.01 -15.51
C ARG A 181 12.30 0.44 -14.16
N PRO A 182 11.64 -0.71 -14.15
CA PRO A 182 11.12 -1.30 -12.92
C PRO A 182 12.23 -1.62 -11.93
N SER A 183 11.96 -1.38 -10.64
CA SER A 183 12.82 -1.84 -9.54
C SER A 183 11.99 -2.63 -8.56
N ARG A 184 12.38 -3.88 -8.28
CA ARG A 184 11.69 -4.75 -7.33
C ARG A 184 12.07 -4.39 -5.90
N GLY A 185 11.07 -4.36 -5.03
CA GLY A 185 11.23 -4.27 -3.60
C GLY A 185 10.48 -5.41 -2.91
N THR A 186 11.19 -6.18 -2.11
CA THR A 186 10.68 -7.33 -1.35
C THR A 186 10.45 -6.96 0.11
N HIS A 187 9.37 -7.47 0.70
CA HIS A 187 9.06 -7.39 2.12
C HIS A 187 8.72 -8.77 2.66
N ILE A 188 9.00 -8.95 3.95
CA ILE A 188 8.57 -10.11 4.73
C ILE A 188 7.77 -9.64 5.94
N THR A 189 6.82 -10.45 6.39
CA THR A 189 6.08 -10.25 7.63
C THR A 189 6.46 -11.32 8.64
N LEU A 190 6.59 -10.92 9.88
CA LEU A 190 6.92 -11.76 11.02
C LEU A 190 5.83 -11.60 12.08
N ARG A 191 5.55 -12.63 12.86
CA ARG A 191 4.64 -12.50 14.00
C ARG A 191 5.23 -11.50 15.02
N ASN A 192 4.37 -10.74 15.66
CA ASN A 192 4.84 -9.78 16.67
C ASN A 192 5.53 -10.46 17.86
N GLU A 193 5.22 -11.72 18.15
CA GLU A 193 5.89 -12.49 19.20
C GLU A 193 7.34 -12.88 18.82
N ASP A 194 7.67 -13.04 17.54
CA ASP A 194 8.99 -13.39 17.04
C ASP A 194 9.90 -12.15 16.92
N LEU A 195 9.33 -10.99 16.60
CA LEU A 195 10.03 -9.70 16.53
C LEU A 195 9.14 -8.58 17.08
N PRO A 196 9.02 -8.43 18.42
CA PRO A 196 8.11 -7.48 19.05
C PRO A 196 8.56 -6.04 18.87
N LEU A 197 7.74 -5.23 18.19
CA LEU A 197 7.94 -3.79 17.99
C LEU A 197 6.64 -3.03 18.28
N ASN A 198 6.74 -1.96 19.07
CA ASN A 198 5.67 -0.98 19.27
C ASN A 198 5.82 0.20 18.32
N ASP A 199 7.06 0.57 17.97
CA ASP A 199 7.43 1.64 17.05
C ASP A 199 8.33 1.12 15.94
N GLY A 200 8.45 1.87 14.84
CA GLY A 200 9.30 1.51 13.72
C GLY A 200 10.79 1.66 14.04
N VAL A 201 11.61 0.80 13.45
CA VAL A 201 13.08 0.81 13.63
C VAL A 201 13.76 0.88 12.27
N ILE A 202 14.77 1.75 12.15
CA ILE A 202 15.67 1.74 11.00
C ILE A 202 16.79 0.73 11.24
N VAL A 203 16.88 -0.26 10.37
CA VAL A 203 17.84 -1.37 10.45
C VAL A 203 18.92 -1.17 9.41
N PRO A 204 20.19 -0.96 9.79
CA PRO A 204 21.32 -0.97 8.88
C PRO A 204 21.46 -2.35 8.20
N ALA A 205 21.59 -2.36 6.88
CA ALA A 205 21.62 -3.59 6.08
C ALA A 205 22.86 -3.72 5.19
N GLY A 206 23.97 -3.16 5.61
CA GLY A 206 25.25 -3.18 4.88
C GLY A 206 25.32 -2.17 3.72
N GLU A 207 26.53 -1.94 3.21
CA GLU A 207 26.83 -1.09 2.04
C GLU A 207 26.18 0.32 2.09
N GLY A 208 25.95 0.87 3.29
CA GLY A 208 25.29 2.15 3.48
C GLY A 208 23.78 2.15 3.20
N ARG A 209 23.19 0.97 3.04
CA ARG A 209 21.74 0.76 2.90
C ARG A 209 21.09 0.57 4.26
N SER A 210 19.80 0.85 4.32
CA SER A 210 18.95 0.58 5.48
C SER A 210 17.63 0.01 5.01
N ILE A 211 17.11 -0.90 5.83
CA ILE A 211 15.72 -1.40 5.71
C ILE A 211 14.93 -0.93 6.91
N PHE A 212 13.64 -1.15 6.92
CA PHE A 212 12.75 -0.82 8.01
C PHE A 212 12.22 -2.10 8.66
N ALA A 213 12.05 -2.08 9.97
CA ALA A 213 11.23 -3.02 10.71
C ALA A 213 10.11 -2.21 11.36
N LEU A 214 8.86 -2.47 10.99
CA LEU A 214 7.71 -1.65 11.32
C LEU A 214 6.60 -2.48 11.97
N PRO A 215 5.95 -2.02 13.05
CA PRO A 215 4.69 -2.62 13.48
C PRO A 215 3.64 -2.44 12.37
N TRP A 216 2.97 -3.50 11.97
CA TRP A 216 2.03 -3.48 10.85
C TRP A 216 0.93 -4.52 11.02
N LEU A 217 -0.30 -4.08 11.21
CA LEU A 217 -1.50 -4.93 11.28
C LEU A 217 -1.36 -6.10 12.29
N GLY A 218 -0.78 -5.85 13.46
CA GLY A 218 -0.56 -6.87 14.49
C GLY A 218 0.69 -7.75 14.29
N SER A 219 1.44 -7.51 13.23
CA SER A 219 2.70 -8.20 12.88
C SER A 219 3.85 -7.20 12.78
N THR A 220 5.04 -7.67 12.48
CA THR A 220 6.19 -6.83 12.12
C THR A 220 6.51 -7.00 10.63
N LEU A 221 6.48 -5.88 9.89
CA LEU A 221 6.85 -5.80 8.48
C LEU A 221 8.33 -5.44 8.37
N VAL A 222 9.10 -6.22 7.64
CA VAL A 222 10.52 -5.97 7.38
C VAL A 222 10.76 -5.77 5.89
N GLY A 223 11.46 -4.71 5.51
CA GLY A 223 11.82 -4.38 4.13
C GLY A 223 12.29 -2.94 4.01
N THR A 224 12.73 -2.54 2.85
CA THR A 224 12.54 -3.19 1.55
C THR A 224 13.88 -3.38 0.84
N THR A 225 13.93 -4.33 -0.09
CA THR A 225 15.04 -4.41 -1.06
C THR A 225 14.86 -3.39 -2.19
N ASP A 226 15.87 -3.20 -3.02
CA ASP A 226 15.85 -2.30 -4.17
C ASP A 226 16.75 -2.86 -5.29
N ASN A 227 16.17 -3.78 -6.10
CA ASN A 227 16.88 -4.49 -7.15
C ASN A 227 16.25 -4.21 -8.51
N ASN A 228 17.06 -4.13 -9.56
CA ASN A 228 16.54 -4.01 -10.93
C ASN A 228 15.62 -5.19 -11.23
N TYR A 229 14.56 -4.93 -11.99
CA TYR A 229 13.62 -5.95 -12.43
C TYR A 229 13.53 -5.92 -13.96
N ASP A 230 14.14 -6.89 -14.59
CA ASP A 230 14.26 -6.98 -16.05
C ASP A 230 13.31 -8.05 -16.65
N GLU A 231 12.42 -8.64 -15.83
CA GLU A 231 11.44 -9.62 -16.30
C GLU A 231 10.27 -8.94 -16.98
N THR A 232 9.59 -9.68 -17.84
CA THR A 232 8.46 -9.17 -18.64
C THR A 232 7.13 -9.26 -17.94
N ASP A 233 6.98 -10.18 -16.98
CA ASP A 233 5.80 -10.26 -16.14
C ASP A 233 5.84 -9.13 -15.10
N LEU A 234 4.86 -8.26 -15.17
CA LEU A 234 4.65 -7.14 -14.25
C LEU A 234 3.37 -7.32 -13.43
N ASP A 235 2.67 -8.42 -13.62
CA ASP A 235 1.41 -8.71 -12.97
C ASP A 235 1.62 -9.55 -11.71
N HIS A 236 2.57 -10.52 -11.74
CA HIS A 236 2.95 -11.36 -10.60
C HIS A 236 4.43 -11.19 -10.26
N ILE A 237 4.72 -10.51 -9.16
CA ILE A 237 6.08 -10.18 -8.75
C ILE A 237 6.48 -11.03 -7.55
N LYS A 238 7.19 -12.12 -7.83
CA LYS A 238 7.65 -13.03 -6.78
C LYS A 238 8.86 -12.46 -6.02
N PRO A 239 8.88 -12.52 -4.66
CA PRO A 239 10.09 -12.33 -3.87
C PRO A 239 11.20 -13.29 -4.34
N ALA A 240 12.43 -12.79 -4.50
CA ALA A 240 13.55 -13.67 -4.73
C ALA A 240 14.07 -14.23 -3.42
N ASP A 241 14.49 -15.50 -3.39
CA ASP A 241 15.06 -16.14 -2.22
C ASP A 241 16.25 -15.33 -1.66
N ALA A 242 17.11 -14.80 -2.53
CA ALA A 242 18.23 -13.94 -2.14
C ALA A 242 17.78 -12.62 -1.46
N ASP A 243 16.60 -12.10 -1.83
CA ASP A 243 16.02 -10.93 -1.15
C ASP A 243 15.55 -11.30 0.25
N ILE A 244 14.93 -12.48 0.41
CA ILE A 244 14.46 -13.01 1.70
C ILE A 244 15.64 -13.25 2.63
N ASP A 245 16.68 -13.94 2.15
CA ASP A 245 17.91 -14.20 2.90
C ASP A 245 18.56 -12.88 3.37
N TYR A 246 18.67 -11.89 2.47
CA TYR A 246 19.20 -10.57 2.80
C TYR A 246 18.40 -9.86 3.91
N LEU A 247 17.07 -9.93 3.87
CA LEU A 247 16.23 -9.31 4.88
C LEU A 247 16.34 -10.04 6.23
N LEU A 248 16.40 -11.37 6.22
CA LEU A 248 16.61 -12.18 7.43
C LEU A 248 18.00 -11.92 8.04
N ASP A 249 19.06 -11.92 7.24
CA ASP A 249 20.43 -11.68 7.69
C ASP A 249 20.58 -10.30 8.35
N ALA A 250 20.03 -9.26 7.71
CA ALA A 250 20.04 -7.90 8.26
C ALA A 250 19.26 -7.82 9.58
N THR A 251 18.09 -8.46 9.64
CA THR A 251 17.25 -8.50 10.85
C THR A 251 17.94 -9.25 11.97
N ASN A 252 18.41 -10.47 11.73
CA ASN A 252 19.09 -11.32 12.71
C ASN A 252 20.34 -10.64 13.27
N SER A 253 21.18 -10.08 12.39
CA SER A 253 22.39 -9.36 12.79
C SER A 253 22.06 -8.15 13.68
N PHE A 254 21.02 -7.40 13.34
CA PHE A 254 20.69 -6.17 14.04
C PHE A 254 19.96 -6.41 15.37
N PHE A 255 18.99 -7.31 15.42
CA PHE A 255 18.22 -7.61 16.63
C PHE A 255 18.82 -8.73 17.49
N ALA A 256 19.92 -9.37 17.06
CA ALA A 256 20.50 -10.56 17.69
C ALA A 256 19.52 -11.73 17.80
N THR A 257 18.76 -11.98 16.74
CA THR A 257 17.80 -13.07 16.61
C THR A 257 18.35 -14.20 15.74
N SER A 258 17.60 -15.30 15.59
CA SER A 258 17.93 -16.46 14.75
C SER A 258 16.75 -16.87 13.87
N LEU A 259 16.04 -15.87 13.34
CA LEU A 259 14.88 -16.07 12.49
C LEU A 259 15.27 -16.77 11.18
N THR A 260 14.38 -17.62 10.70
CA THR A 260 14.51 -18.41 9.48
C THR A 260 13.31 -18.17 8.56
N ALA A 261 13.32 -18.71 7.36
CA ALA A 261 12.18 -18.63 6.46
C ALA A 261 10.90 -19.27 7.06
N ALA A 262 11.04 -20.23 7.98
CA ALA A 262 9.91 -20.86 8.66
C ALA A 262 9.18 -19.92 9.65
N ASP A 263 9.85 -18.85 10.08
CA ASP A 263 9.27 -17.84 11.00
C ASP A 263 8.53 -16.72 10.23
N ILE A 264 8.60 -16.71 8.89
CA ILE A 264 7.97 -15.72 8.04
C ILE A 264 6.49 -16.06 7.89
N SER A 265 5.62 -15.14 8.32
CA SER A 265 4.15 -15.27 8.19
C SER A 265 3.68 -15.04 6.76
N GLY A 266 4.42 -14.26 5.97
CA GLY A 266 4.16 -14.00 4.56
C GLY A 266 5.26 -13.17 3.93
N ALA A 267 5.39 -13.26 2.61
CA ALA A 267 6.32 -12.49 1.80
C ALA A 267 5.60 -11.89 0.61
N PHE A 268 6.06 -10.74 0.14
CA PHE A 268 5.56 -10.12 -1.08
C PHE A 268 6.59 -9.21 -1.70
N ALA A 269 6.47 -9.01 -2.99
CA ALA A 269 7.26 -8.06 -3.74
C ALA A 269 6.39 -7.20 -4.64
N GLY A 270 6.94 -6.08 -5.05
CA GLY A 270 6.31 -5.19 -6.02
C GLY A 270 7.37 -4.41 -6.79
N VAL A 271 6.99 -3.86 -7.93
CA VAL A 271 7.89 -3.06 -8.77
C VAL A 271 7.55 -1.59 -8.73
N ARG A 272 8.57 -0.77 -8.60
CA ARG A 272 8.49 0.68 -8.65
C ARG A 272 8.62 1.14 -10.09
N PRO A 273 7.74 2.00 -10.61
CA PRO A 273 7.85 2.59 -11.95
C PRO A 273 8.90 3.71 -11.96
N LEU A 274 10.18 3.35 -11.79
CA LEU A 274 11.26 4.33 -11.83
C LEU A 274 11.46 4.82 -13.26
N ILE A 275 11.85 6.09 -13.41
CA ILE A 275 12.04 6.72 -14.71
C ILE A 275 13.53 6.81 -15.02
N ALA A 276 13.95 6.18 -16.11
CA ALA A 276 15.32 6.26 -16.58
C ALA A 276 15.62 7.66 -17.11
N THR A 277 16.52 8.38 -16.46
CA THR A 277 17.08 9.64 -16.96
C THR A 277 18.38 9.37 -17.67
N GLY A 278 18.35 9.20 -19.00
CA GLY A 278 19.46 9.41 -19.97
C GLY A 278 20.81 8.69 -19.81
N ASP A 279 21.25 8.24 -18.63
CA ASP A 279 22.54 7.56 -18.45
C ASP A 279 22.35 6.14 -17.91
N PRO A 280 22.55 5.10 -18.74
CA PRO A 280 22.34 3.68 -18.35
C PRO A 280 23.26 3.21 -17.23
N LYS A 281 24.33 3.93 -16.92
CA LYS A 281 25.35 3.54 -15.95
C LYS A 281 25.14 4.10 -14.54
N LYS A 282 24.19 5.03 -14.35
CA LYS A 282 23.89 5.65 -13.05
C LYS A 282 22.58 5.16 -12.51
N SER A 283 22.56 3.92 -12.01
CA SER A 283 21.39 3.35 -11.31
C SER A 283 21.02 4.11 -10.01
N VAL A 284 21.89 4.94 -9.49
CA VAL A 284 21.72 5.70 -8.24
C VAL A 284 20.94 7.01 -8.45
N ASP A 285 20.86 7.53 -9.67
CA ASP A 285 20.21 8.81 -10.02
C ASP A 285 18.87 8.65 -10.74
N ILE A 286 18.19 7.50 -10.56
CA ILE A 286 16.88 7.29 -11.15
C ILE A 286 15.90 8.25 -10.47
N SER A 287 15.27 9.12 -11.26
CA SER A 287 14.37 10.15 -10.75
C SER A 287 13.12 9.51 -10.13
N ARG A 288 12.88 9.76 -8.83
CA ARG A 288 11.62 9.46 -8.13
C ARG A 288 10.60 10.61 -8.29
N ARG A 289 10.81 11.50 -9.26
CA ARG A 289 9.87 12.58 -9.57
C ARG A 289 8.74 12.04 -10.44
N ALA A 290 7.57 12.63 -10.29
CA ALA A 290 6.49 12.39 -11.23
C ALA A 290 6.78 13.08 -12.55
N GLU A 291 6.58 12.38 -13.64
CA GLU A 291 6.68 12.92 -14.99
C GLU A 291 5.29 12.94 -15.64
N LEU A 292 4.97 14.08 -16.23
CA LEU A 292 3.76 14.27 -17.02
C LEU A 292 4.16 14.67 -18.43
N TYR A 293 3.69 13.93 -19.41
CA TYR A 293 3.89 14.25 -20.82
C TYR A 293 2.61 14.02 -21.62
N GLU A 294 2.57 14.62 -22.78
CA GLU A 294 1.42 14.54 -23.68
C GLU A 294 1.90 14.05 -25.03
N THR A 295 1.20 13.06 -25.58
CA THR A 295 1.46 12.53 -26.94
C THR A 295 0.97 13.50 -28.01
N GLY A 296 1.41 13.32 -29.26
CA GLY A 296 0.92 14.12 -30.39
C GLY A 296 -0.61 14.03 -30.59
N SER A 297 -1.22 12.92 -30.21
CA SER A 297 -2.68 12.73 -30.23
C SER A 297 -3.39 13.36 -29.03
N GLY A 298 -2.67 13.87 -28.04
CA GLY A 298 -3.23 14.53 -26.87
C GLY A 298 -3.59 13.57 -25.72
N MET A 299 -3.13 12.33 -25.73
CA MET A 299 -3.19 11.47 -24.54
C MET A 299 -2.20 12.03 -23.50
N ILE A 300 -2.68 12.17 -22.27
CA ILE A 300 -1.86 12.62 -21.13
C ILE A 300 -1.35 11.38 -20.39
N THR A 301 -0.04 11.27 -20.21
CA THR A 301 0.56 10.22 -19.39
C THR A 301 1.16 10.82 -18.12
N ILE A 302 0.84 10.24 -16.97
CA ILE A 302 1.42 10.55 -15.66
C ILE A 302 2.03 9.28 -15.07
N THR A 303 3.31 9.30 -14.74
CA THR A 303 4.04 8.13 -14.23
C THR A 303 5.13 8.54 -13.24
N GLY A 304 5.81 7.56 -12.63
CA GLY A 304 6.83 7.81 -11.60
C GLY A 304 6.22 8.28 -10.28
N GLY A 305 6.95 9.13 -9.56
CA GLY A 305 6.49 9.72 -8.29
C GLY A 305 6.58 8.76 -7.10
N LYS A 306 5.84 9.09 -6.05
CA LYS A 306 5.76 8.32 -4.79
C LYS A 306 4.33 8.32 -4.30
N LEU A 307 3.97 7.34 -3.47
CA LEU A 307 2.66 7.30 -2.80
C LEU A 307 2.37 8.64 -2.08
N THR A 308 3.35 9.21 -1.40
CA THR A 308 3.19 10.50 -0.69
C THR A 308 2.87 11.69 -1.61
N THR A 309 3.06 11.56 -2.92
CA THR A 309 2.82 12.64 -3.91
C THR A 309 1.63 12.36 -4.84
N TRP A 310 0.88 11.27 -4.63
CA TRP A 310 -0.20 10.83 -5.50
C TRP A 310 -1.25 11.93 -5.79
N ARG A 311 -1.69 12.66 -4.76
CA ARG A 311 -2.65 13.76 -4.91
C ARG A 311 -2.11 14.91 -5.77
N ARG A 312 -0.80 15.23 -5.65
CA ARG A 312 -0.15 16.21 -6.50
C ARG A 312 -0.05 15.72 -7.94
N MET A 313 0.23 14.44 -8.15
CA MET A 313 0.28 13.82 -9.48
C MET A 313 -1.10 13.89 -10.16
N ALA A 314 -2.15 13.50 -9.45
CA ALA A 314 -3.51 13.62 -9.95
C ALA A 314 -3.86 15.08 -10.30
N LYS A 315 -3.47 16.04 -9.43
CA LYS A 315 -3.65 17.47 -9.72
C LYS A 315 -2.96 17.88 -11.01
N MET A 316 -1.70 17.46 -11.25
CA MET A 316 -0.97 17.79 -12.47
C MET A 316 -1.71 17.33 -13.73
N ALA A 317 -2.22 16.10 -13.75
CA ALA A 317 -2.97 15.56 -14.88
C ALA A 317 -4.31 16.30 -15.10
N VAL A 318 -5.05 16.56 -14.01
CA VAL A 318 -6.34 17.25 -14.08
C VAL A 318 -6.18 18.72 -14.45
N ASP A 319 -5.20 19.42 -13.90
CA ASP A 319 -4.91 20.83 -14.26
C ASP A 319 -4.62 20.95 -15.77
N ARG A 320 -3.92 19.96 -16.35
CA ARG A 320 -3.64 19.94 -17.80
C ARG A 320 -4.93 19.82 -18.64
N ILE A 321 -5.90 19.02 -18.18
CA ILE A 321 -7.22 18.90 -18.81
C ILE A 321 -8.00 20.20 -18.67
N VAL A 322 -8.03 20.79 -17.47
CA VAL A 322 -8.73 22.03 -17.16
C VAL A 322 -8.20 23.18 -18.04
N GLU A 323 -6.87 23.26 -18.20
CA GLU A 323 -6.21 24.22 -19.08
C GLU A 323 -6.59 24.01 -20.55
N ARG A 324 -6.53 22.75 -21.05
CA ARG A 324 -6.90 22.36 -22.41
C ARG A 324 -8.35 22.72 -22.76
N ASP A 325 -9.25 22.45 -21.83
CA ASP A 325 -10.68 22.67 -21.99
C ASP A 325 -11.09 24.13 -21.70
N ALA A 326 -10.12 25.00 -21.37
CA ALA A 326 -10.33 26.41 -21.00
C ALA A 326 -11.40 26.58 -19.89
N ARG A 327 -11.38 25.70 -18.88
CA ARG A 327 -12.30 25.73 -17.74
C ARG A 327 -11.69 26.49 -16.57
N ASP A 328 -12.55 27.09 -15.74
CA ASP A 328 -12.17 27.60 -14.42
C ASP A 328 -12.60 26.58 -13.36
N ALA A 329 -11.70 25.68 -13.01
CA ALA A 329 -11.95 24.59 -12.06
C ALA A 329 -10.70 24.35 -11.18
N PRO A 330 -10.51 25.19 -10.14
CA PRO A 330 -9.36 25.02 -9.24
C PRO A 330 -9.44 23.70 -8.46
N CYS A 331 -8.30 23.07 -8.25
CA CYS A 331 -8.21 21.84 -7.47
C CYS A 331 -8.58 22.08 -6.00
N ARG A 332 -9.55 21.32 -5.49
CA ARG A 332 -10.03 21.36 -4.09
C ARG A 332 -9.77 20.08 -3.30
N THR A 333 -9.04 19.13 -3.84
CA THR A 333 -8.80 17.82 -3.20
C THR A 333 -8.03 17.91 -1.88
N GLU A 334 -7.47 19.05 -1.52
CA GLU A 334 -6.86 19.27 -0.21
C GLU A 334 -7.87 19.55 0.91
N GLU A 335 -9.12 19.81 0.54
CA GLU A 335 -10.22 20.10 1.45
C GLU A 335 -11.20 18.94 1.56
N ILE A 336 -11.13 17.95 0.67
CA ILE A 336 -12.06 16.83 0.58
C ILE A 336 -11.53 15.69 1.45
N PRO A 337 -12.23 15.30 2.53
CA PRO A 337 -11.89 14.11 3.30
C PRO A 337 -11.95 12.84 2.43
N LEU A 338 -11.08 11.89 2.71
CA LEU A 338 -11.13 10.54 2.16
C LEU A 338 -11.77 9.62 3.20
N GLY A 339 -13.02 9.29 2.97
CA GLY A 339 -13.85 8.62 3.96
C GLY A 339 -14.13 9.51 5.19
N GLN A 340 -14.79 8.95 6.16
CA GLN A 340 -15.10 9.60 7.43
C GLN A 340 -14.62 8.71 8.58
N ALA A 341 -13.78 9.24 9.46
CA ALA A 341 -13.38 8.53 10.68
C ALA A 341 -14.59 8.32 11.60
N ILE A 342 -14.57 7.24 12.36
CA ILE A 342 -15.56 6.92 13.39
C ILE A 342 -14.83 6.40 14.63
N ASP A 343 -15.38 6.71 15.80
CA ASP A 343 -14.95 6.10 17.05
C ASP A 343 -15.52 4.66 17.14
N ALA A 344 -14.69 3.68 17.46
CA ALA A 344 -15.10 2.29 17.64
C ALA A 344 -16.24 2.13 18.65
N ALA A 345 -16.29 2.99 19.68
CA ALA A 345 -17.38 3.02 20.67
C ALA A 345 -18.75 3.39 20.09
N GLN A 346 -18.77 4.05 18.92
CA GLN A 346 -20.02 4.45 18.23
C GLN A 346 -20.53 3.41 17.23
N LEU A 347 -19.78 2.33 17.05
CA LEU A 347 -20.16 1.24 16.14
C LEU A 347 -21.26 0.36 16.74
N PRO A 348 -22.20 -0.13 15.91
CA PRO A 348 -23.21 -1.08 16.35
C PRO A 348 -22.54 -2.38 16.84
N ARG A 349 -23.04 -2.93 17.94
CA ARG A 349 -22.49 -4.16 18.51
C ARG A 349 -23.08 -5.40 17.86
N VAL A 350 -22.22 -6.35 17.55
CA VAL A 350 -22.56 -7.67 17.02
C VAL A 350 -22.16 -8.73 18.05
N GLU A 351 -23.05 -9.66 18.32
CA GLU A 351 -22.80 -10.71 19.32
C GLU A 351 -21.60 -11.57 18.95
N GLY A 352 -20.72 -11.80 19.92
CA GLY A 352 -19.55 -12.66 19.74
C GLY A 352 -18.30 -11.95 19.19
N LEU A 353 -18.38 -10.67 18.77
CA LEU A 353 -17.21 -9.91 18.33
C LEU A 353 -16.42 -9.33 19.51
N PRO A 354 -15.08 -9.53 19.54
CA PRO A 354 -14.22 -8.91 20.54
C PRO A 354 -14.06 -7.39 20.28
N GLU A 355 -13.66 -6.64 21.32
CA GLU A 355 -13.53 -5.17 21.23
C GLU A 355 -12.50 -4.74 20.18
N GLU A 356 -11.42 -5.50 20.05
CA GLU A 356 -10.33 -5.25 19.08
C GLU A 356 -10.84 -5.26 17.62
N ALA A 357 -11.87 -6.05 17.31
CA ALA A 357 -12.48 -6.05 15.97
C ALA A 357 -13.10 -4.70 15.62
N TYR A 358 -13.72 -4.02 16.58
CA TYR A 358 -14.33 -2.71 16.34
C TYR A 358 -13.28 -1.63 16.09
N GLU A 359 -12.17 -1.66 16.83
CA GLU A 359 -11.04 -0.75 16.63
C GLU A 359 -10.40 -0.98 15.25
N GLN A 360 -10.20 -2.23 14.86
CA GLN A 360 -9.66 -2.59 13.55
C GLN A 360 -10.58 -2.14 12.42
N LEU A 361 -11.87 -2.43 12.51
CA LEU A 361 -12.86 -2.03 11.49
C LEU A 361 -12.99 -0.50 11.40
N ALA A 362 -13.03 0.21 12.54
CA ALA A 362 -13.04 1.68 12.55
C ALA A 362 -11.78 2.25 11.90
N GLY A 363 -10.61 1.68 12.18
CA GLY A 363 -9.33 2.08 11.59
C GLY A 363 -9.21 1.79 10.11
N ARG A 364 -9.84 0.72 9.61
CA ARG A 364 -9.78 0.28 8.20
C ARG A 364 -10.84 0.93 7.32
N TYR A 365 -12.07 1.00 7.79
CA TYR A 365 -13.23 1.40 6.99
C TYR A 365 -13.81 2.76 7.40
N GLY A 366 -13.36 3.34 8.52
CA GLY A 366 -13.99 4.54 9.04
C GLY A 366 -15.50 4.34 9.24
N TYR A 367 -16.32 5.28 8.80
CA TYR A 367 -17.78 5.20 8.94
C TYR A 367 -18.40 3.96 8.27
N ARG A 368 -17.78 3.44 7.18
CA ARG A 368 -18.23 2.22 6.48
C ARG A 368 -18.06 0.94 7.31
N ALA A 369 -17.35 0.98 8.44
CA ALA A 369 -17.33 -0.13 9.40
C ALA A 369 -18.73 -0.57 9.85
N ARG A 370 -19.71 0.36 9.80
CA ARG A 370 -21.13 0.04 10.09
C ARG A 370 -21.72 -0.92 9.06
N ASP A 371 -21.36 -0.77 7.79
CA ASP A 371 -21.84 -1.62 6.71
C ASP A 371 -21.23 -3.02 6.82
N VAL A 372 -19.94 -3.10 7.17
CA VAL A 372 -19.27 -4.39 7.44
C VAL A 372 -19.91 -5.10 8.63
N LEU A 373 -20.21 -4.37 9.71
CA LEU A 373 -20.89 -4.93 10.89
C LEU A 373 -22.34 -5.34 10.59
N ALA A 374 -23.02 -4.66 9.67
CA ALA A 374 -24.33 -5.08 9.20
C ALA A 374 -24.25 -6.45 8.49
N VAL A 375 -23.21 -6.67 7.68
CA VAL A 375 -22.92 -7.97 7.06
C VAL A 375 -22.59 -9.01 8.13
N ALA A 376 -21.75 -8.69 9.11
CA ALA A 376 -21.40 -9.60 10.21
C ALA A 376 -22.61 -10.06 11.03
N ALA A 377 -23.63 -9.19 11.15
CA ALA A 377 -24.89 -9.50 11.84
C ALA A 377 -25.83 -10.43 11.05
N GLU A 378 -25.60 -10.68 9.76
CA GLU A 378 -26.44 -11.54 8.93
C GLU A 378 -26.34 -13.03 9.35
N SER A 379 -25.15 -13.46 9.82
CA SER A 379 -24.97 -14.79 10.38
C SER A 379 -23.78 -14.87 11.35
N GLY A 380 -23.86 -15.78 12.33
CA GLY A 380 -22.74 -16.01 13.27
C GLY A 380 -21.44 -16.46 12.58
N GLU A 381 -21.51 -17.05 11.39
CA GLU A 381 -20.33 -17.43 10.61
C GLU A 381 -19.62 -16.21 10.03
N LEU A 382 -20.35 -15.23 9.52
CA LEU A 382 -19.79 -14.01 8.97
C LEU A 382 -19.07 -13.14 10.03
N ALA A 383 -19.45 -13.29 11.29
CA ALA A 383 -18.80 -12.66 12.42
C ALA A 383 -17.50 -13.36 12.86
N GLN A 384 -17.14 -14.51 12.28
CA GLN A 384 -15.91 -15.22 12.63
C GLN A 384 -14.70 -14.67 11.87
N PRO A 385 -13.50 -14.75 12.45
CA PRO A 385 -12.26 -14.46 11.76
C PRO A 385 -12.06 -15.35 10.53
N ILE A 386 -11.36 -14.84 9.51
CA ILE A 386 -11.02 -15.60 8.30
C ILE A 386 -10.04 -16.74 8.64
N VAL A 387 -9.05 -16.47 9.48
CA VAL A 387 -8.03 -17.40 9.97
C VAL A 387 -8.14 -17.59 11.47
N GLU A 388 -7.64 -18.71 11.99
CA GLU A 388 -7.70 -19.02 13.43
C GLU A 388 -6.56 -18.35 14.21
N SER A 389 -5.37 -18.27 13.58
CA SER A 389 -4.19 -17.67 14.16
C SER A 389 -3.69 -16.52 13.27
N GLY A 390 -3.74 -15.29 13.75
CA GLY A 390 -3.26 -14.17 12.97
C GLY A 390 -4.16 -12.92 13.03
N PRO A 391 -4.34 -12.21 11.94
CA PRO A 391 -5.14 -10.99 11.92
C PRO A 391 -6.63 -11.28 12.16
N LEU A 392 -7.28 -10.37 12.88
CA LEU A 392 -8.70 -10.45 13.22
C LEU A 392 -9.61 -9.93 12.09
N ASP A 393 -9.31 -10.32 10.85
CA ASP A 393 -10.12 -9.98 9.68
C ASP A 393 -11.34 -10.90 9.63
N LEU A 394 -12.54 -10.33 9.51
CA LEU A 394 -13.80 -11.07 9.56
C LEU A 394 -14.20 -11.61 8.19
N LEU A 395 -14.87 -12.74 8.16
CA LEU A 395 -15.47 -13.26 6.92
C LEU A 395 -16.51 -12.28 6.33
N ALA A 396 -17.13 -11.44 7.17
CA ALA A 396 -17.98 -10.33 6.74
C ALA A 396 -17.25 -9.32 5.83
N GLU A 397 -15.94 -9.09 6.04
CA GLU A 397 -15.16 -8.20 5.19
C GLU A 397 -15.00 -8.75 3.77
N VAL A 398 -14.96 -10.08 3.62
CA VAL A 398 -14.95 -10.74 2.31
C VAL A 398 -16.25 -10.47 1.55
N VAL A 399 -17.38 -10.68 2.22
CA VAL A 399 -18.72 -10.43 1.64
C VAL A 399 -18.90 -8.94 1.31
N PHE A 400 -18.52 -8.06 2.22
CA PHE A 400 -18.54 -6.62 2.00
C PHE A 400 -17.70 -6.23 0.77
N SER A 401 -16.52 -6.81 0.62
CA SER A 401 -15.63 -6.52 -0.51
C SER A 401 -16.22 -6.96 -1.86
N ALA A 402 -16.94 -8.09 -1.88
CA ALA A 402 -17.65 -8.55 -3.07
C ALA A 402 -18.85 -7.64 -3.43
N ARG A 403 -19.60 -7.16 -2.42
CA ARG A 403 -20.76 -6.28 -2.61
C ARG A 403 -20.39 -4.85 -3.01
N HIS A 404 -19.31 -4.30 -2.43
CA HIS A 404 -19.05 -2.85 -2.46
C HIS A 404 -17.68 -2.45 -3.00
N GLU A 405 -16.73 -3.38 -3.11
CA GLU A 405 -15.35 -3.07 -3.49
C GLU A 405 -14.88 -3.87 -4.70
N GLN A 406 -15.82 -4.40 -5.47
CA GLN A 406 -15.57 -5.13 -6.72
C GLN A 406 -14.59 -6.30 -6.58
N ALA A 407 -14.55 -6.97 -5.43
CA ALA A 407 -13.80 -8.21 -5.30
C ALA A 407 -14.50 -9.32 -6.11
N ARG A 408 -13.78 -9.96 -7.05
CA ARG A 408 -14.30 -10.95 -7.99
C ARG A 408 -13.54 -12.27 -7.93
N SER A 409 -12.52 -12.39 -7.08
CA SER A 409 -11.77 -13.61 -6.85
C SER A 409 -11.39 -13.73 -5.37
N VAL A 410 -11.03 -14.94 -4.95
CA VAL A 410 -10.48 -15.18 -3.62
C VAL A 410 -9.22 -14.38 -3.38
N GLY A 411 -8.35 -14.26 -4.39
CA GLY A 411 -7.14 -13.43 -4.32
C GLY A 411 -7.46 -11.95 -4.16
N ASP A 412 -8.53 -11.42 -4.79
CA ASP A 412 -8.97 -10.06 -4.55
C ASP A 412 -9.29 -9.82 -3.07
N ALA A 413 -10.01 -10.75 -2.43
CA ALA A 413 -10.40 -10.63 -1.03
C ALA A 413 -9.20 -10.74 -0.08
N LEU A 414 -8.36 -11.77 -0.25
CA LEU A 414 -7.30 -12.12 0.70
C LEU A 414 -6.01 -11.32 0.54
N LEU A 415 -5.67 -10.85 -0.69
CA LEU A 415 -4.46 -10.09 -0.98
C LEU A 415 -4.70 -8.58 -1.09
N ARG A 416 -5.85 -8.15 -1.63
CA ARG A 416 -6.07 -6.77 -2.06
C ARG A 416 -7.13 -6.01 -1.26
N ARG A 417 -8.07 -6.69 -0.59
CA ARG A 417 -9.11 -6.06 0.26
C ARG A 417 -8.80 -6.23 1.74
N SER A 418 -8.33 -7.42 2.12
CA SER A 418 -7.64 -7.66 3.38
C SER A 418 -6.14 -7.83 3.14
N ARG A 419 -5.40 -8.18 4.16
CA ARG A 419 -3.97 -8.52 4.09
C ARG A 419 -3.70 -9.91 4.66
N VAL A 420 -4.77 -10.69 4.84
CA VAL A 420 -4.71 -11.99 5.51
C VAL A 420 -3.70 -12.91 4.83
N ALA A 421 -3.67 -12.93 3.48
CA ALA A 421 -2.72 -13.75 2.75
C ALA A 421 -1.24 -13.32 2.93
N LEU A 422 -0.97 -12.09 3.35
CA LEU A 422 0.38 -11.60 3.64
C LEU A 422 0.76 -11.70 5.12
N LEU A 423 -0.22 -12.01 5.99
CA LEU A 423 -0.04 -12.06 7.45
C LEU A 423 -0.16 -13.50 7.98
N ALA A 424 -0.80 -14.39 7.21
CA ALA A 424 -1.02 -15.79 7.55
C ALA A 424 -0.92 -16.68 6.29
N ALA A 425 0.16 -16.48 5.48
CA ALA A 425 0.31 -17.10 4.17
C ALA A 425 0.21 -18.64 4.22
N SER A 426 0.85 -19.28 5.20
CA SER A 426 0.86 -20.74 5.34
C SER A 426 -0.51 -21.31 5.69
N GLU A 427 -1.38 -20.55 6.37
CA GLU A 427 -2.74 -20.98 6.71
C GLU A 427 -3.69 -20.80 5.51
N VAL A 428 -3.61 -19.67 4.80
CA VAL A 428 -4.51 -19.39 3.66
C VAL A 428 -4.16 -20.20 2.41
N ALA A 429 -2.87 -20.46 2.17
CA ALA A 429 -2.37 -21.29 1.08
C ALA A 429 -2.03 -22.72 1.49
N GLY A 430 -2.55 -23.17 2.65
CA GLY A 430 -2.32 -24.51 3.18
C GLY A 430 -2.86 -25.61 2.26
N GLU A 431 -2.23 -26.81 2.33
CA GLU A 431 -2.57 -27.98 1.52
C GLU A 431 -4.04 -28.43 1.70
N ASP A 432 -4.64 -28.18 2.88
CA ASP A 432 -6.02 -28.53 3.19
C ASP A 432 -7.05 -27.63 2.49
N ARG A 433 -6.62 -26.45 1.99
CA ARG A 433 -7.43 -25.47 1.23
C ARG A 433 -8.65 -24.93 2.00
N LEU A 434 -8.71 -25.11 3.32
CA LEU A 434 -9.91 -24.82 4.11
C LEU A 434 -10.26 -23.34 4.12
N VAL A 435 -9.27 -22.47 4.35
CA VAL A 435 -9.49 -21.02 4.40
C VAL A 435 -9.90 -20.48 3.03
N ALA A 436 -9.17 -20.82 1.97
CA ALA A 436 -9.50 -20.40 0.61
C ALA A 436 -10.92 -20.86 0.19
N ARG A 437 -11.30 -22.10 0.53
CA ARG A 437 -12.64 -22.63 0.26
C ARG A 437 -13.74 -21.92 1.05
N ARG A 438 -13.51 -21.63 2.32
CA ARG A 438 -14.44 -20.88 3.16
C ARG A 438 -14.69 -19.48 2.62
N VAL A 439 -13.62 -18.79 2.17
CA VAL A 439 -13.71 -17.48 1.53
C VAL A 439 -14.44 -17.57 0.20
N ALA A 440 -14.12 -18.55 -0.66
CA ALA A 440 -14.81 -18.75 -1.92
C ALA A 440 -16.32 -19.01 -1.74
N GLN A 441 -16.70 -19.80 -0.71
CA GLN A 441 -18.11 -20.07 -0.38
C GLN A 441 -18.84 -18.81 0.09
N ALA A 442 -18.21 -17.96 0.88
CA ALA A 442 -18.78 -16.69 1.31
C ALA A 442 -19.01 -15.75 0.11
N MET A 443 -18.05 -15.67 -0.82
CA MET A 443 -18.20 -14.89 -2.05
C MET A 443 -19.24 -15.50 -3.00
N ALA A 444 -19.38 -16.81 -3.05
CA ALA A 444 -20.29 -17.49 -3.97
C ALA A 444 -21.75 -17.04 -3.80
N THR A 445 -22.18 -16.82 -2.56
CA THR A 445 -23.53 -16.34 -2.26
C THR A 445 -23.80 -14.96 -2.89
N GLU A 446 -22.80 -14.08 -2.87
CA GLU A 446 -22.91 -12.72 -3.40
C GLU A 446 -22.77 -12.65 -4.92
N LEU A 447 -21.90 -13.49 -5.48
CA LEU A 447 -21.51 -13.45 -6.89
C LEU A 447 -22.27 -14.48 -7.75
N GLY A 448 -23.11 -15.30 -7.12
CA GLY A 448 -23.90 -16.32 -7.82
C GLY A 448 -23.04 -17.47 -8.37
N TRP A 449 -21.94 -17.81 -7.70
CA TRP A 449 -21.08 -18.91 -8.13
C TRP A 449 -21.71 -20.28 -7.79
N ASP A 450 -21.60 -21.20 -8.73
CA ASP A 450 -21.89 -22.60 -8.49
C ASP A 450 -20.69 -23.34 -7.85
N ALA A 451 -20.89 -24.59 -7.51
CA ALA A 451 -19.85 -25.40 -6.87
C ALA A 451 -18.59 -25.55 -7.74
N ALA A 452 -18.75 -25.65 -9.06
CA ALA A 452 -17.63 -25.78 -9.98
C ALA A 452 -16.81 -24.47 -10.02
N ARG A 453 -17.47 -23.30 -9.97
CA ARG A 453 -16.80 -22.00 -9.89
C ARG A 453 -16.09 -21.83 -8.54
N VAL A 454 -16.68 -22.26 -7.43
CA VAL A 454 -16.02 -22.26 -6.12
C VAL A 454 -14.73 -23.06 -6.15
N ASP A 455 -14.73 -24.26 -6.71
CA ASP A 455 -13.53 -25.08 -6.83
C ASP A 455 -12.47 -24.40 -7.71
N ALA A 456 -12.87 -23.83 -8.85
CA ALA A 456 -11.97 -23.09 -9.73
C ALA A 456 -11.37 -21.83 -9.08
N GLU A 457 -12.12 -21.12 -8.24
CA GLU A 457 -11.63 -19.95 -7.50
C GLU A 457 -10.62 -20.33 -6.41
N VAL A 458 -10.82 -21.47 -5.76
CA VAL A 458 -9.85 -22.01 -4.80
C VAL A 458 -8.55 -22.40 -5.49
N ASP A 459 -8.62 -23.13 -6.61
CA ASP A 459 -7.44 -23.50 -7.39
C ASP A 459 -6.73 -22.24 -7.93
N GLY A 460 -7.49 -21.31 -8.51
CA GLY A 460 -6.94 -20.05 -9.03
C GLY A 460 -6.25 -19.19 -7.98
N PHE A 461 -6.76 -19.17 -6.74
CA PHE A 461 -6.08 -18.47 -5.64
C PHE A 461 -4.76 -19.15 -5.26
N LEU A 462 -4.71 -20.48 -5.22
CA LEU A 462 -3.47 -21.18 -4.88
C LEU A 462 -2.41 -20.98 -5.97
N ASP A 463 -2.80 -21.01 -7.24
CA ASP A 463 -1.92 -20.69 -8.36
C ASP A 463 -1.40 -19.24 -8.25
N GLU A 464 -2.27 -18.28 -7.90
CA GLU A 464 -1.90 -16.89 -7.68
C GLU A 464 -0.94 -16.74 -6.49
N ALA A 465 -1.23 -17.41 -5.37
CA ALA A 465 -0.40 -17.40 -4.17
C ALA A 465 1.03 -17.94 -4.44
N GLU A 466 1.15 -18.96 -5.29
CA GLU A 466 2.43 -19.48 -5.75
C GLU A 466 3.15 -18.49 -6.67
N ALA A 467 2.44 -17.89 -7.62
CA ALA A 467 2.98 -16.91 -8.56
C ALA A 467 3.47 -15.63 -7.83
N GLU A 468 2.72 -15.16 -6.83
CA GLU A 468 3.09 -14.04 -5.97
C GLU A 468 4.17 -14.42 -4.92
N GLY A 469 4.40 -15.71 -4.67
CA GLY A 469 5.39 -16.21 -3.72
C GLY A 469 5.12 -15.77 -2.29
N ILE A 470 3.86 -15.77 -1.86
CA ILE A 470 3.47 -15.30 -0.51
C ILE A 470 4.01 -16.17 0.62
N VAL A 471 4.22 -17.48 0.37
CA VAL A 471 4.91 -18.38 1.28
C VAL A 471 6.41 -18.27 1.01
N ALA A 472 7.16 -17.80 2.00
CA ALA A 472 8.60 -17.60 1.86
C ALA A 472 9.36 -18.93 1.83
N HIS A 473 10.37 -18.98 1.00
CA HIS A 473 11.35 -20.06 0.95
C HIS A 473 12.74 -19.46 1.17
N SER A 474 13.60 -20.16 1.89
CA SER A 474 15.04 -19.83 1.91
C SER A 474 15.76 -20.54 0.75
N SER A 475 16.78 -19.89 0.19
CA SER A 475 17.69 -20.61 -0.68
C SER A 475 18.32 -21.74 0.14
N SER A 476 18.01 -23.00 -0.17
CA SER A 476 18.72 -24.13 0.41
C SER A 476 20.20 -23.91 0.11
N ALA A 477 21.01 -23.73 1.15
CA ALA A 477 22.46 -23.70 1.03
C ALA A 477 22.89 -24.96 0.27
N ALA A 478 23.35 -24.76 -0.96
CA ALA A 478 23.95 -25.80 -1.79
C ALA A 478 25.39 -26.08 -1.32
#